data_3014fa6e0adddf661b380a52c29cc282
#
_entry.id   3014fa6e0adddf661b380a52c29cc282
#
_cell.length_a   1.000
_cell.length_b   1.000
_cell.length_c   1.000
_cell.angle_alpha   90.00
_cell.angle_beta   90.00
_cell.angle_gamma   90.00
#
_symmetry.space_group_name_H-M   'P 1'
#
loop_
_entity.id
_entity.type
_entity.pdbx_description
1 polymer ?
#
loop_
_entity_poly.entity_id
_entity_poly.type
_entity_poly.pdbx_seq_one_letter_code
_entity_poly.pdbx_strand_id
1 'polypeptide(L)'
;LKLFCEPVGVEMAVNVQPHSGAQANMSVFFGLLNPGDTVMGMSLAEGGHLSHGMKLNMSGKWFNVVSYGLNDKEEIDYDQVEKLAVENKPKIIIAGASAYSLHIDFKRFSEIAKKVGAYLMVDMAHYAGLIAAGVYPSPFPYTDIVTTTTHKTLRGPRGGMIFCRPDLE
;
A
#
# COMPACT_ATOMS: atom_id res chain seq x y z
N LEU A 1 -1.77 -7.15 -16.03
CA LEU A 1 -0.76 -6.21 -16.53
C LEU A 1 -1.37 -5.19 -17.50
N LYS A 2 -2.06 -5.61 -18.56
CA LYS A 2 -2.71 -4.73 -19.56
C LYS A 2 -3.57 -3.62 -18.98
N LEU A 3 -4.26 -3.91 -17.89
CA LEU A 3 -5.20 -2.96 -17.28
C LEU A 3 -4.51 -1.85 -16.48
N PHE A 4 -3.37 -2.13 -15.88
CA PHE A 4 -2.73 -1.24 -14.91
C PHE A 4 -1.33 -0.78 -15.30
N CYS A 5 -0.53 -1.68 -15.88
CA CYS A 5 0.89 -1.46 -16.10
C CYS A 5 1.19 -0.93 -17.50
N GLU A 6 0.59 -1.53 -18.54
CA GLU A 6 0.79 -1.09 -19.93
C GLU A 6 0.39 0.37 -20.16
N PRO A 7 -0.75 0.89 -19.63
CA PRO A 7 -1.13 2.29 -19.84
C PRO A 7 -0.12 3.32 -19.31
N VAL A 8 0.70 2.93 -18.34
CA VAL A 8 1.72 3.80 -17.72
C VAL A 8 3.15 3.38 -18.05
N GLY A 9 3.32 2.37 -18.94
CA GLY A 9 4.63 1.93 -19.42
C GLY A 9 5.54 1.31 -18.36
N VAL A 10 4.96 0.62 -17.36
CA VAL A 10 5.69 0.00 -16.26
C VAL A 10 5.64 -1.52 -16.37
N GLU A 11 6.77 -2.18 -16.16
CA GLU A 11 6.86 -3.62 -16.07
C GLU A 11 6.74 -4.07 -14.61
N MET A 12 5.86 -5.06 -14.35
CA MET A 12 5.65 -5.67 -13.05
C MET A 12 5.47 -7.19 -13.21
N ALA A 13 5.96 -7.97 -12.25
CA ALA A 13 5.51 -9.32 -12.02
C ALA A 13 4.13 -9.32 -11.34
N VAL A 14 3.33 -10.37 -11.52
CA VAL A 14 1.99 -10.45 -10.94
C VAL A 14 1.70 -11.84 -10.38
N ASN A 15 1.17 -11.88 -9.14
CA ASN A 15 0.65 -13.08 -8.50
C ASN A 15 -0.85 -12.92 -8.22
N VAL A 16 -1.64 -13.91 -8.64
CA VAL A 16 -3.12 -13.92 -8.51
C VAL A 16 -3.62 -15.04 -7.58
N GLN A 17 -2.74 -15.67 -6.83
CA GLN A 17 -3.09 -16.77 -5.91
C GLN A 17 -3.77 -16.33 -4.61
N PRO A 18 -3.56 -15.11 -4.06
CA PRO A 18 -4.22 -14.73 -2.82
C PRO A 18 -5.75 -14.80 -2.94
N HIS A 19 -6.39 -15.38 -1.93
CA HIS A 19 -7.86 -15.44 -1.88
C HIS A 19 -8.53 -14.15 -1.40
N SER A 20 -7.72 -13.17 -0.92
CA SER A 20 -8.20 -11.89 -0.37
C SER A 20 -7.10 -10.84 -0.36
N GLY A 21 -7.48 -9.56 -0.18
CA GLY A 21 -6.51 -8.47 0.02
C GLY A 21 -5.68 -8.65 1.29
N ALA A 22 -6.27 -9.13 2.37
CA ALA A 22 -5.54 -9.40 3.61
C ALA A 22 -4.46 -10.47 3.41
N GLN A 23 -4.75 -11.54 2.65
CA GLN A 23 -3.75 -12.54 2.31
C GLN A 23 -2.68 -11.97 1.37
N ALA A 24 -3.04 -11.14 0.39
CA ALA A 24 -2.09 -10.47 -0.47
C ALA A 24 -1.11 -9.61 0.35
N ASN A 25 -1.61 -8.78 1.26
CA ASN A 25 -0.78 -7.96 2.16
C ASN A 25 0.11 -8.83 3.06
N MET A 26 -0.45 -9.90 3.63
CA MET A 26 0.31 -10.84 4.46
C MET A 26 1.44 -11.53 3.68
N SER A 27 1.20 -11.92 2.43
CA SER A 27 2.21 -12.53 1.57
C SER A 27 3.37 -11.58 1.29
N VAL A 28 3.09 -10.30 1.03
CA VAL A 28 4.12 -9.25 0.89
C VAL A 28 4.94 -9.11 2.17
N PHE A 29 4.29 -9.08 3.32
CA PHE A 29 5.01 -8.96 4.59
C PHE A 29 5.91 -10.17 4.86
N PHE A 30 5.45 -11.38 4.60
CA PHE A 30 6.26 -12.59 4.76
C PHE A 30 7.44 -12.68 3.78
N GLY A 31 7.26 -12.14 2.58
CA GLY A 31 8.34 -12.13 1.58
C GLY A 31 9.44 -11.11 1.87
N LEU A 32 9.11 -9.98 2.49
CA LEU A 32 10.02 -8.83 2.61
C LEU A 32 10.44 -8.50 4.05
N LEU A 33 9.73 -8.99 5.06
CA LEU A 33 9.91 -8.58 6.45
C LEU A 33 10.19 -9.76 7.37
N ASN A 34 10.88 -9.48 8.46
CA ASN A 34 11.01 -10.36 9.61
C ASN A 34 10.10 -9.89 10.75
N PRO A 35 9.64 -10.81 11.63
CA PRO A 35 8.95 -10.40 12.86
C PRO A 35 9.76 -9.37 13.64
N GLY A 36 9.11 -8.29 14.08
CA GLY A 36 9.76 -7.18 14.78
C GLY A 36 10.26 -6.06 13.87
N ASP A 37 10.25 -6.23 12.55
CA ASP A 37 10.55 -5.13 11.63
C ASP A 37 9.51 -4.01 11.75
N THR A 38 9.92 -2.77 11.45
CA THR A 38 9.01 -1.62 11.50
C THR A 38 8.25 -1.48 10.19
N VAL A 39 6.93 -1.37 10.29
CA VAL A 39 6.00 -1.05 9.19
C VAL A 39 5.30 0.27 9.47
N MET A 40 5.06 1.06 8.44
CA MET A 40 4.32 2.32 8.56
C MET A 40 3.10 2.31 7.66
N GLY A 41 1.93 2.68 8.20
CA GLY A 41 0.67 2.72 7.46
C GLY A 41 -0.29 3.74 8.05
N MET A 42 -1.37 4.03 7.31
CA MET A 42 -2.41 4.93 7.80
C MET A 42 -3.11 4.35 9.03
N SER A 43 -3.36 5.21 10.03
CA SER A 43 -4.15 4.87 11.20
C SER A 43 -5.54 4.35 10.82
N LEU A 44 -5.99 3.28 11.50
CA LEU A 44 -7.33 2.74 11.27
C LEU A 44 -8.43 3.78 11.56
N ALA A 45 -8.23 4.62 12.58
CA ALA A 45 -9.16 5.67 12.97
C ALA A 45 -9.33 6.75 11.87
N GLU A 46 -8.35 6.89 11.00
CA GLU A 46 -8.32 7.91 9.95
C GLU A 46 -8.49 7.32 8.53
N GLY A 47 -8.94 6.09 8.44
CA GLY A 47 -9.31 5.46 7.18
C GLY A 47 -8.38 4.34 6.71
N GLY A 48 -7.39 3.93 7.48
CA GLY A 48 -6.51 2.80 7.18
C GLY A 48 -7.26 1.46 7.14
N HIS A 49 -6.57 0.39 6.75
CA HIS A 49 -7.11 -0.95 6.74
C HIS A 49 -6.58 -1.77 7.93
N LEU A 50 -7.34 -2.79 8.37
CA LEU A 50 -6.94 -3.68 9.47
C LEU A 50 -5.56 -4.30 9.26
N SER A 51 -5.23 -4.71 8.03
CA SER A 51 -3.94 -5.32 7.69
C SER A 51 -2.79 -4.30 7.52
N HIS A 52 -3.02 -3.02 7.76
CA HIS A 52 -1.98 -1.99 7.76
C HIS A 52 -1.39 -1.72 9.15
N GLY A 53 -1.48 -2.68 10.07
CA GLY A 53 -0.86 -2.60 11.39
C GLY A 53 -1.82 -2.49 12.58
N MET A 54 -3.12 -2.78 12.40
CA MET A 54 -4.05 -2.77 13.53
C MET A 54 -3.65 -3.82 14.58
N LYS A 55 -3.63 -3.44 15.86
CA LYS A 55 -3.06 -4.23 16.98
C LYS A 55 -3.57 -5.67 17.09
N LEU A 56 -4.83 -5.94 16.76
CA LEU A 56 -5.41 -7.29 16.80
C LEU A 56 -5.20 -8.09 15.52
N ASN A 57 -4.78 -7.43 14.43
CA ASN A 57 -4.41 -8.07 13.18
C ASN A 57 -3.02 -8.69 13.29
N MET A 58 -2.71 -9.64 12.42
CA MET A 58 -1.38 -10.24 12.31
C MET A 58 -0.29 -9.17 12.15
N SER A 59 -0.53 -8.18 11.28
CA SER A 59 0.40 -7.09 11.03
C SER A 59 0.75 -6.28 12.28
N GLY A 60 -0.22 -6.04 13.17
CA GLY A 60 0.00 -5.34 14.43
C GLY A 60 0.57 -6.21 15.55
N LYS A 61 0.50 -7.55 15.42
CA LYS A 61 1.07 -8.48 16.40
C LYS A 61 2.51 -8.84 16.12
N TRP A 62 2.92 -8.86 14.85
CA TRP A 62 4.22 -9.34 14.42
C TRP A 62 5.23 -8.25 14.13
N PHE A 63 4.76 -7.03 13.86
CA PHE A 63 5.60 -5.90 13.45
C PHE A 63 5.51 -4.73 14.43
N ASN A 64 6.56 -3.92 14.45
CA ASN A 64 6.52 -2.60 15.09
C ASN A 64 5.76 -1.65 14.17
N VAL A 65 4.60 -1.18 14.62
CA VAL A 65 3.72 -0.36 13.79
C VAL A 65 3.86 1.11 14.12
N VAL A 66 4.14 1.91 13.11
CA VAL A 66 4.09 3.36 13.13
C VAL A 66 2.90 3.82 12.28
N SER A 67 1.98 4.58 12.87
CA SER A 67 0.80 5.07 12.16
C SER A 67 0.96 6.54 11.81
N TYR A 68 0.68 6.89 10.55
CA TYR A 68 0.50 8.27 10.13
C TYR A 68 -0.99 8.62 10.05
N GLY A 69 -1.28 9.91 10.03
CA GLY A 69 -2.64 10.42 10.06
C GLY A 69 -2.93 11.49 9.04
N LEU A 70 -4.00 12.22 9.30
CA LEU A 70 -4.49 13.34 8.52
C LEU A 70 -4.14 14.66 9.21
N ASN A 71 -4.07 15.73 8.44
CA ASN A 71 -3.95 17.09 8.94
C ASN A 71 -5.34 17.66 9.30
N ASP A 72 -5.39 18.91 9.77
CA ASP A 72 -6.63 19.60 10.16
C ASP A 72 -7.63 19.81 8.99
N LYS A 73 -7.19 19.56 7.74
CA LYS A 73 -8.03 19.62 6.53
C LYS A 73 -8.52 18.24 6.08
N GLU A 74 -8.30 17.21 6.90
CA GLU A 74 -8.60 15.81 6.58
C GLU A 74 -7.82 15.27 5.37
N GLU A 75 -6.67 15.86 5.06
CA GLU A 75 -5.74 15.39 4.03
C GLU A 75 -4.59 14.60 4.68
N ILE A 76 -3.99 13.65 3.94
CA ILE A 76 -2.80 12.94 4.43
C ILE A 76 -1.72 13.96 4.78
N ASP A 77 -1.23 13.91 6.01
CA ASP A 77 -0.16 14.76 6.49
C ASP A 77 1.21 14.22 6.03
N TYR A 78 1.61 14.58 4.81
CA TYR A 78 2.88 14.11 4.22
C TYR A 78 4.11 14.56 4.99
N ASP A 79 4.06 15.68 5.69
CA ASP A 79 5.17 16.15 6.52
C ASP A 79 5.29 15.28 7.78
N GLN A 80 4.17 14.89 8.37
CA GLN A 80 4.14 13.88 9.45
C GLN A 80 4.64 12.53 8.94
N VAL A 81 4.21 12.07 7.74
CA VAL A 81 4.68 10.81 7.13
C VAL A 81 6.20 10.84 7.00
N GLU A 82 6.77 11.92 6.45
CA GLU A 82 8.22 12.05 6.26
C GLU A 82 8.96 12.07 7.60
N LYS A 83 8.49 12.85 8.57
CA LYS A 83 9.07 12.91 9.92
C LYS A 83 9.09 11.54 10.57
N LEU A 84 7.95 10.84 10.61
CA LEU A 84 7.84 9.51 11.20
C LEU A 84 8.71 8.48 10.48
N ALA A 85 8.81 8.55 9.14
CA ALA A 85 9.67 7.68 8.36
C ALA A 85 11.15 7.87 8.72
N VAL A 86 11.62 9.12 8.84
CA VAL A 86 13.00 9.42 9.21
C VAL A 86 13.34 8.97 10.64
N GLU A 87 12.42 9.20 11.57
CA GLU A 87 12.60 8.83 12.98
C GLU A 87 12.59 7.32 13.21
N ASN A 88 11.69 6.58 12.53
CA ASN A 88 11.44 5.16 12.82
C ASN A 88 12.07 4.21 11.78
N LYS A 89 12.53 4.71 10.64
CA LYS A 89 13.18 3.94 9.56
C LYS A 89 12.43 2.64 9.23
N PRO A 90 11.13 2.73 8.85
CA PRO A 90 10.36 1.55 8.52
C PRO A 90 10.99 0.81 7.33
N LYS A 91 10.86 -0.51 7.31
CA LYS A 91 11.24 -1.32 6.14
C LYS A 91 10.23 -1.23 5.01
N ILE A 92 8.96 -0.98 5.35
CA ILE A 92 7.89 -0.81 4.38
C ILE A 92 6.98 0.35 4.81
N ILE A 93 6.62 1.17 3.84
CA ILE A 93 5.59 2.22 3.98
C ILE A 93 4.39 1.80 3.14
N ILE A 94 3.22 1.75 3.76
CA ILE A 94 1.97 1.36 3.11
C ILE A 94 1.19 2.62 2.80
N ALA A 95 1.02 2.92 1.52
CA ALA A 95 0.10 3.94 1.03
C ALA A 95 -1.20 3.25 0.59
N GLY A 96 -2.33 3.78 1.02
CA GLY A 96 -3.64 3.22 0.72
C GLY A 96 -4.56 3.28 1.91
N ALA A 97 -5.85 3.29 1.63
CA ALA A 97 -6.86 3.47 2.64
C ALA A 97 -8.16 2.74 2.27
N SER A 98 -8.92 2.38 3.29
CA SER A 98 -10.27 1.83 3.13
C SER A 98 -11.34 2.92 3.09
N ALA A 99 -11.09 4.05 3.73
CA ALA A 99 -12.05 5.15 3.92
C ALA A 99 -11.36 6.52 3.80
N TYR A 100 -10.77 6.79 2.65
CA TYR A 100 -10.17 8.08 2.31
C TYR A 100 -10.61 8.48 0.91
N SER A 101 -11.27 9.63 0.78
CA SER A 101 -11.97 10.02 -0.46
C SER A 101 -11.14 10.91 -1.39
N LEU A 102 -10.01 11.42 -0.92
CA LEU A 102 -9.15 12.30 -1.71
C LEU A 102 -8.10 11.51 -2.50
N HIS A 103 -7.42 12.18 -3.43
CA HIS A 103 -6.29 11.59 -4.14
C HIS A 103 -5.11 11.39 -3.21
N ILE A 104 -4.44 10.25 -3.38
CA ILE A 104 -3.17 9.93 -2.71
C ILE A 104 -2.02 10.34 -3.63
N ASP A 105 -1.10 11.14 -3.13
CA ASP A 105 0.14 11.49 -3.85
C ASP A 105 1.18 10.36 -3.69
N PHE A 106 1.11 9.39 -4.60
CA PHE A 106 2.04 8.26 -4.62
C PHE A 106 3.49 8.68 -4.91
N LYS A 107 3.68 9.79 -5.65
CA LYS A 107 5.01 10.32 -5.91
C LYS A 107 5.67 10.80 -4.62
N ARG A 108 4.93 11.56 -3.80
CA ARG A 108 5.42 12.04 -2.50
C ARG A 108 5.75 10.87 -1.57
N PHE A 109 4.90 9.84 -1.51
CA PHE A 109 5.20 8.61 -0.77
C PHE A 109 6.47 7.92 -1.28
N SER A 110 6.68 7.84 -2.60
CA SER A 110 7.89 7.25 -3.19
C SER A 110 9.15 8.02 -2.80
N GLU A 111 9.10 9.35 -2.81
CA GLU A 111 10.22 10.20 -2.40
C GLU A 111 10.59 9.96 -0.93
N ILE A 112 9.58 9.88 -0.05
CA ILE A 112 9.77 9.59 1.37
C ILE A 112 10.35 8.19 1.57
N ALA A 113 9.78 7.16 0.92
CA ALA A 113 10.26 5.79 1.03
C ALA A 113 11.73 5.66 0.60
N LYS A 114 12.09 6.25 -0.55
CA LYS A 114 13.48 6.28 -1.05
C LYS A 114 14.44 6.97 -0.08
N LYS A 115 14.01 8.06 0.55
CA LYS A 115 14.83 8.83 1.51
C LYS A 115 15.27 7.99 2.71
N VAL A 116 14.44 7.04 3.14
CA VAL A 116 14.71 6.18 4.31
C VAL A 116 15.11 4.75 3.94
N GLY A 117 15.14 4.41 2.64
CA GLY A 117 15.46 3.06 2.16
C GLY A 117 14.36 2.03 2.41
N ALA A 118 13.10 2.48 2.51
CA ALA A 118 11.93 1.64 2.68
C ALA A 118 11.35 1.20 1.33
N TYR A 119 10.71 0.03 1.30
CA TYR A 119 9.81 -0.34 0.22
C TYR A 119 8.53 0.51 0.29
N LEU A 120 8.03 0.96 -0.88
CA LEU A 120 6.69 1.52 -0.98
C LEU A 120 5.72 0.44 -1.45
N MET A 121 4.76 0.11 -0.62
CA MET A 121 3.63 -0.75 -0.94
C MET A 121 2.37 0.08 -1.07
N VAL A 122 1.63 -0.11 -2.15
CA VAL A 122 0.31 0.53 -2.32
C VAL A 122 -0.79 -0.51 -2.28
N ASP A 123 -1.69 -0.40 -1.30
CA ASP A 123 -2.93 -1.17 -1.26
C ASP A 123 -4.04 -0.36 -1.93
N MET A 124 -4.32 -0.69 -3.19
CA MET A 124 -5.32 0.04 -3.99
C MET A 124 -6.70 -0.62 -4.02
N ALA A 125 -6.98 -1.57 -3.12
CA ALA A 125 -8.16 -2.42 -3.17
C ALA A 125 -9.49 -1.64 -3.29
N HIS A 126 -9.60 -0.50 -2.64
CA HIS A 126 -10.84 0.30 -2.64
C HIS A 126 -11.02 1.15 -3.90
N TYR A 127 -9.94 1.51 -4.60
CA TYR A 127 -9.99 2.41 -5.75
C TYR A 127 -9.36 1.83 -7.03
N ALA A 128 -9.06 0.52 -7.04
CA ALA A 128 -8.47 -0.16 -8.20
C ALA A 128 -9.30 -0.01 -9.48
N GLY A 129 -10.62 -0.03 -9.38
CA GLY A 129 -11.51 0.19 -10.52
C GLY A 129 -11.43 1.61 -11.08
N LEU A 130 -11.20 2.61 -10.22
CA LEU A 130 -11.01 4.00 -10.64
C LEU A 130 -9.66 4.20 -11.33
N ILE A 131 -8.60 3.53 -10.85
CA ILE A 131 -7.29 3.52 -11.52
C ILE A 131 -7.40 2.86 -12.89
N ALA A 132 -8.07 1.70 -12.97
CA ALA A 132 -8.30 1.01 -14.23
C ALA A 132 -9.07 1.85 -15.25
N ALA A 133 -9.98 2.70 -14.79
CA ALA A 133 -10.75 3.62 -15.62
C ALA A 133 -9.99 4.93 -15.95
N GLY A 134 -8.78 5.13 -15.43
CA GLY A 134 -7.99 6.34 -15.65
C GLY A 134 -8.50 7.60 -14.95
N VAL A 135 -9.41 7.46 -13.97
CA VAL A 135 -10.00 8.59 -13.23
C VAL A 135 -9.42 8.79 -11.83
N TYR A 136 -8.45 7.98 -11.46
CA TYR A 136 -7.67 8.09 -10.23
C TYR A 136 -6.17 7.92 -10.55
N PRO A 137 -5.26 8.61 -9.86
CA PRO A 137 -3.83 8.50 -10.10
C PRO A 137 -3.33 7.06 -10.02
N SER A 138 -2.47 6.66 -10.97
CA SER A 138 -1.85 5.34 -10.95
C SER A 138 -0.67 5.29 -9.99
N PRO A 139 -0.59 4.30 -9.07
CA PRO A 139 0.57 4.11 -8.20
C PRO A 139 1.77 3.48 -8.92
N PHE A 140 1.55 2.75 -10.01
CA PHE A 140 2.54 1.88 -10.65
C PHE A 140 3.86 2.54 -11.02
N PRO A 141 3.93 3.81 -11.48
CA PRO A 141 5.19 4.49 -11.76
C PRO A 141 6.06 4.78 -10.53
N TYR A 142 5.50 4.66 -9.32
CA TYR A 142 6.10 5.17 -8.09
C TYR A 142 6.36 4.11 -7.03
N THR A 143 5.76 2.93 -7.16
CA THR A 143 5.71 1.91 -6.10
C THR A 143 6.58 0.70 -6.40
N ASP A 144 7.03 0.01 -5.37
CA ASP A 144 7.72 -1.27 -5.47
C ASP A 144 6.73 -2.43 -5.53
N ILE A 145 5.64 -2.34 -4.75
CA ILE A 145 4.62 -3.38 -4.65
C ILE A 145 3.23 -2.75 -4.67
N VAL A 146 2.30 -3.37 -5.38
CA VAL A 146 0.87 -3.03 -5.34
C VAL A 146 0.07 -4.26 -4.93
N THR A 147 -0.83 -4.10 -3.98
CA THR A 147 -1.83 -5.12 -3.67
C THR A 147 -3.23 -4.62 -3.97
N THR A 148 -4.12 -5.53 -4.29
CA THR A 148 -5.54 -5.21 -4.50
C THR A 148 -6.43 -6.42 -4.28
N THR A 149 -7.72 -6.17 -4.20
CA THR A 149 -8.77 -7.19 -4.29
C THR A 149 -9.42 -7.15 -5.66
N THR A 150 -10.00 -8.27 -6.08
CA THR A 150 -10.76 -8.37 -7.34
C THR A 150 -12.26 -8.09 -7.17
N HIS A 151 -12.77 -8.10 -5.95
CA HIS A 151 -14.20 -8.10 -5.61
C HIS A 151 -14.75 -6.78 -5.02
N LYS A 152 -13.96 -5.69 -5.08
CA LYS A 152 -14.40 -4.34 -4.68
C LYS A 152 -14.72 -3.51 -5.93
N THR A 153 -14.06 -2.40 -6.15
CA THR A 153 -14.32 -1.54 -7.33
C THR A 153 -14.00 -2.21 -8.67
N LEU A 154 -13.19 -3.27 -8.70
CA LEU A 154 -12.99 -4.08 -9.91
C LEU A 154 -14.18 -4.97 -10.26
N ARG A 155 -15.13 -5.19 -9.35
CA ARG A 155 -16.39 -5.91 -9.56
C ARG A 155 -16.24 -7.37 -10.02
N GLY A 156 -15.10 -8.01 -9.70
CA GLY A 156 -14.80 -9.40 -10.04
C GLY A 156 -15.20 -10.38 -8.93
N PRO A 157 -14.93 -11.66 -9.12
CA PRO A 157 -15.07 -12.68 -8.06
C PRO A 157 -14.09 -12.40 -6.93
N ARG A 158 -14.33 -12.99 -5.75
CA ARG A 158 -13.47 -12.82 -4.58
C ARG A 158 -12.08 -13.36 -4.84
N GLY A 159 -11.07 -12.53 -4.58
CA GLY A 159 -9.65 -12.84 -4.72
C GLY A 159 -8.79 -11.64 -4.40
N GLY A 160 -7.47 -11.83 -4.44
CA GLY A 160 -6.46 -10.80 -4.31
C GLY A 160 -5.42 -10.88 -5.42
N MET A 161 -4.71 -9.79 -5.63
CA MET A 161 -3.58 -9.72 -6.57
C MET A 161 -2.42 -8.97 -5.90
N ILE A 162 -1.21 -9.40 -6.23
CA ILE A 162 0.03 -8.73 -5.88
C ILE A 162 0.75 -8.41 -7.18
N PHE A 163 1.19 -7.18 -7.33
CA PHE A 163 2.12 -6.75 -8.37
C PHE A 163 3.40 -6.32 -7.68
N CYS A 164 4.55 -6.69 -8.21
CA CYS A 164 5.84 -6.24 -7.69
C CYS A 164 6.81 -5.96 -8.83
N ARG A 165 7.84 -5.17 -8.53
CA ARG A 165 8.95 -5.03 -9.48
C ARG A 165 9.54 -6.41 -9.78
N PRO A 166 10.06 -6.63 -11.03
CA PRO A 166 10.58 -7.96 -11.44
C PRO A 166 11.71 -8.48 -10.53
N ASP A 167 12.49 -7.60 -9.92
CA ASP A 167 13.57 -7.97 -9.01
C ASP A 167 13.11 -8.44 -7.61
N LEU A 168 11.81 -8.37 -7.34
CA LEU A 168 11.15 -8.83 -6.10
C LEU A 168 10.29 -10.09 -6.32
N GLU A 169 10.32 -10.69 -7.51
CA GLU A 169 9.56 -11.89 -7.86
C GLU A 169 10.07 -13.16 -7.13
#